data_09c2c1b60ecf5b431dc84907612c41e3
#
_entry.id   09c2c1b60ecf5b431dc84907612c41e3
#
_cell.length_a   1.000
_cell.length_b   1.000
_cell.length_c   1.000
_cell.angle_alpha   90.00
_cell.angle_beta   90.00
_cell.angle_gamma   90.00
#
_symmetry.space_group_name_H-M   'P 1'
#
loop_
_entity.id
_entity.type
_entity.pdbx_description
1 polymer ?
#
loop_
_entity_poly.entity_id
_entity_poly.type
_entity_poly.pdbx_seq_one_letter_code
_entity_poly.pdbx_strand_id
1 'polypeptide(L)'
;MINAGIDNGDYVIVRQQETAEIGQVIVALVDGNTATLKRYYPRIEDRIVELRPENDEFETQIVDLKERSFAIQGIAIKVLKDIQ
;
A
#
# COMPACT_ATOMS: atom_id res chain seq x y z
N MET A 1 -10.61 -3.13 0.08
CA MET A 1 -9.72 -3.63 1.14
C MET A 1 -10.55 -4.05 2.34
N ILE A 2 -11.03 -5.27 2.28
CA ILE A 2 -12.01 -5.77 3.27
C ILE A 2 -11.37 -6.02 4.63
N ASN A 3 -10.18 -6.62 4.66
CA ASN A 3 -9.55 -7.03 5.92
C ASN A 3 -9.08 -5.85 6.79
N ALA A 4 -8.77 -4.73 6.17
CA ALA A 4 -8.43 -3.50 6.90
C ALA A 4 -9.67 -2.65 7.22
N GLY A 5 -10.86 -3.14 6.87
CA GLY A 5 -12.08 -2.40 7.06
C GLY A 5 -12.25 -1.23 6.09
N ILE A 6 -11.52 -1.24 5.00
CA ILE A 6 -11.61 -0.19 3.98
C ILE A 6 -12.50 -0.68 2.84
N ASP A 7 -13.62 -0.02 2.65
CA ASP A 7 -14.57 -0.36 1.61
C ASP A 7 -14.59 0.71 0.52
N ASN A 8 -15.18 0.34 -0.60
CA ASN A 8 -15.36 1.29 -1.69
C ASN A 8 -16.24 2.45 -1.22
N GLY A 9 -15.79 3.68 -1.45
CA GLY A 9 -16.50 4.87 -1.00
C GLY A 9 -16.03 5.42 0.33
N ASP A 10 -15.22 4.67 1.08
CA ASP A 10 -14.65 5.16 2.33
C ASP A 10 -13.56 6.19 2.06
N TYR A 11 -13.32 7.03 3.06
CA TYR A 11 -12.23 7.99 3.03
C TYR A 11 -11.07 7.48 3.87
N VAL A 12 -9.87 7.70 3.40
CA VAL A 12 -8.66 7.28 4.11
C VAL A 12 -7.83 8.52 4.40
N ILE A 13 -7.49 8.70 5.67
CA ILE A 13 -6.58 9.78 6.08
C ILE A 13 -5.17 9.25 5.92
N VAL A 14 -4.37 9.95 5.14
CA VAL A 14 -3.00 9.56 4.82
C VAL A 14 -2.03 10.59 5.40
N ARG A 15 -1.04 10.10 6.15
CA ARG A 15 0.08 10.94 6.55
C ARG A 15 1.10 10.92 5.43
N GLN A 16 1.43 12.08 4.90
CA GLN A 16 2.45 12.18 3.86
C GLN A 16 3.82 11.83 4.44
N GLN A 17 4.44 10.79 3.89
CA GLN A 17 5.67 10.27 4.42
C GLN A 17 6.30 9.35 3.37
N GLU A 18 7.62 9.38 3.24
CA GLU A 18 8.32 8.61 2.21
C GLU A 18 8.81 7.25 2.70
N THR A 19 8.69 6.99 4.00
CA THR A 19 9.12 5.74 4.61
C THR A 19 7.96 5.06 5.31
N ALA A 20 8.10 3.76 5.57
CA ALA A 20 7.09 3.01 6.29
C ALA A 20 7.72 1.83 7.01
N GLU A 21 7.00 1.30 7.99
CA GLU A 21 7.40 0.10 8.70
C GLU A 21 6.70 -1.12 8.09
N ILE A 22 7.31 -2.28 8.30
CA ILE A 22 6.77 -3.54 7.78
C ILE A 22 5.34 -3.73 8.30
N GLY A 23 4.44 -4.06 7.37
CA GLY A 23 3.05 -4.35 7.71
C GLY A 23 2.12 -3.16 7.70
N GLN A 24 2.64 -1.94 7.57
CA GLN A 24 1.78 -0.77 7.48
C GLN A 24 1.06 -0.71 6.13
N VAL A 25 -0.14 -0.12 6.14
CA VAL A 25 -0.86 0.16 4.90
C VAL A 25 -0.32 1.46 4.33
N ILE A 26 0.22 1.39 3.14
CA ILE A 26 0.84 2.54 2.48
C ILE A 26 0.10 2.91 1.21
N VAL A 27 0.32 4.15 0.78
CA VAL A 27 -0.01 4.58 -0.57
C VAL A 27 1.25 4.34 -1.40
N ALA A 28 1.22 3.32 -2.23
CA ALA A 28 2.37 2.89 -3.02
C ALA A 28 2.24 3.36 -4.46
N LEU A 29 3.34 3.87 -5.01
CA LEU A 29 3.42 4.29 -6.40
C LEU A 29 4.47 3.44 -7.09
N VAL A 30 4.07 2.67 -8.08
CA VAL A 30 4.96 1.80 -8.85
C VAL A 30 5.08 2.37 -10.27
N ASP A 31 6.32 2.55 -10.73
CA ASP A 31 6.64 3.11 -12.05
C ASP A 31 6.03 4.50 -12.30
N GLY A 32 5.73 5.22 -11.25
CA GLY A 32 5.16 6.56 -11.38
C GLY A 32 3.73 6.62 -11.94
N ASN A 33 3.05 5.48 -12.00
CA ASN A 33 1.73 5.41 -12.63
C ASN A 33 0.60 5.59 -11.61
N THR A 34 0.07 4.50 -11.11
CA THR A 34 -1.12 4.53 -10.27
C THR A 34 -0.77 4.31 -8.81
N ALA A 35 -1.31 5.18 -7.95
CA ALA A 35 -1.18 5.02 -6.51
C ALA A 35 -2.21 4.00 -6.02
N THR A 36 -1.76 3.07 -5.19
CA THR A 36 -2.63 2.04 -4.61
C THR A 36 -2.37 1.89 -3.13
N LEU A 37 -3.39 1.45 -2.38
CA LEU A 37 -3.27 1.14 -0.97
C LEU A 37 -2.91 -0.33 -0.82
N LYS A 38 -1.77 -0.61 -0.21
CA LYS A 38 -1.26 -1.97 -0.02
C LYS A 38 -0.53 -2.07 1.29
N ARG A 39 -0.41 -3.28 1.82
CA ARG A 39 0.45 -3.54 2.96
C ARG A 39 1.90 -3.70 2.50
N TYR A 40 2.80 -3.12 3.25
CA TYR A 40 4.21 -2.99 2.90
C TYR A 40 5.04 -4.10 3.53
N TYR A 41 5.64 -4.93 2.70
CA TYR A 41 6.54 -6.00 3.14
C TYR A 41 7.82 -5.98 2.29
N PRO A 42 8.80 -5.18 2.68
CA PRO A 42 10.06 -5.12 1.93
C PRO A 42 10.96 -6.32 2.23
N ARG A 43 11.69 -6.75 1.23
CA ARG A 43 12.76 -7.73 1.36
C ARG A 43 14.04 -7.08 0.89
N ILE A 44 14.71 -6.41 1.80
CA ILE A 44 15.84 -5.54 1.47
C ILE A 44 16.98 -6.32 0.82
N GLU A 45 17.28 -7.52 1.33
CA GLU A 45 18.36 -8.35 0.80
C GLU A 45 18.14 -8.76 -0.65
N ASP A 46 16.92 -8.97 -1.04
CA ASP A 46 16.54 -9.38 -2.39
C ASP A 46 16.23 -8.20 -3.29
N ARG A 47 16.21 -6.99 -2.75
CA ARG A 47 15.83 -5.77 -3.44
C ARG A 47 14.46 -5.86 -4.08
N ILE A 48 13.51 -6.41 -3.32
CA ILE A 48 12.12 -6.47 -3.75
C ILE A 48 11.21 -5.92 -2.66
N VAL A 49 10.01 -5.54 -3.06
CA VAL A 49 8.94 -5.15 -2.15
C VAL A 49 7.73 -5.99 -2.47
N GLU A 50 7.17 -6.64 -1.45
CA GLU A 50 5.87 -7.29 -1.57
C GLU A 50 4.80 -6.29 -1.18
N LEU A 51 3.86 -6.06 -2.07
CA LEU A 51 2.71 -5.22 -1.82
C LEU A 51 1.51 -6.16 -1.69
N ARG A 52 1.10 -6.42 -0.44
CA ARG A 52 0.03 -7.36 -0.14
C ARG A 52 -1.31 -6.65 -0.10
N PRO A 53 -2.31 -7.18 -0.80
CA PRO A 53 -3.65 -6.62 -0.72
C PRO A 53 -4.30 -6.96 0.61
N GLU A 54 -5.22 -6.12 1.07
CA GLU A 54 -6.04 -6.43 2.23
C GLU A 54 -7.16 -7.41 1.91
N ASN A 55 -7.51 -7.51 0.64
CA ASN A 55 -8.53 -8.43 0.17
C ASN A 55 -7.88 -9.68 -0.40
N ASP A 56 -8.17 -10.84 0.19
CA ASP A 56 -7.60 -12.12 -0.22
C ASP A 56 -7.96 -12.53 -1.65
N GLU A 57 -8.93 -11.87 -2.26
CA GLU A 57 -9.29 -12.12 -3.65
C GLU A 57 -8.26 -11.59 -4.65
N PHE A 58 -7.35 -10.73 -4.20
CA PHE A 58 -6.30 -10.17 -5.03
C PHE A 58 -4.95 -10.77 -4.68
N GLU A 59 -4.08 -10.82 -5.66
CA GLU A 59 -2.75 -11.38 -5.47
C GLU A 59 -1.75 -10.36 -4.94
N THR A 60 -0.73 -10.86 -4.22
CA THR A 60 0.41 -10.04 -3.81
C THR A 60 1.19 -9.59 -5.04
N GLN A 61 1.48 -8.30 -5.10
CA GLN A 61 2.32 -7.75 -6.15
C GLN A 61 3.78 -7.73 -5.69
N ILE A 62 4.66 -8.27 -6.50
CA ILE A 62 6.10 -8.25 -6.23
C ILE A 62 6.73 -7.18 -7.10
N VAL A 63 7.41 -6.23 -6.48
CA VAL A 63 8.10 -5.15 -7.18
C VAL A 63 9.59 -5.38 -7.09
N ASP A 64 10.24 -5.61 -8.23
CA ASP A 64 11.69 -5.76 -8.30
C ASP A 64 12.31 -4.36 -8.42
N LEU A 65 12.99 -3.93 -7.37
CA LEU A 65 13.57 -2.59 -7.30
C LEU A 65 14.74 -2.38 -8.25
N LYS A 66 15.25 -3.46 -8.83
CA LYS A 66 16.32 -3.36 -9.84
C LYS A 66 15.77 -2.99 -11.21
N GLU A 67 14.49 -3.25 -11.45
CA GLU A 67 13.87 -3.07 -12.76
C GLU A 67 12.74 -2.05 -12.76
N ARG A 68 12.16 -1.76 -11.60
CA ARG A 68 10.99 -0.89 -11.49
C ARG A 68 11.21 0.17 -10.43
N SER A 69 10.62 1.33 -10.63
CA SER A 69 10.62 2.36 -9.61
C SER A 69 9.49 2.10 -8.60
N PHE A 70 9.75 2.47 -7.36
CA PHE A 70 8.79 2.31 -6.28
C PHE A 70 8.93 3.50 -5.33
N ALA A 71 7.82 4.06 -4.93
CA ALA A 71 7.80 5.14 -3.96
C ALA A 71 6.66 4.96 -2.99
N ILE A 72 6.89 5.36 -1.74
CA ILE A 72 5.85 5.46 -0.73
C ILE A 72 5.43 6.92 -0.69
N GLN A 73 4.15 7.18 -0.89
CA GLN A 73 3.61 8.53 -0.84
C GLN A 73 3.05 8.88 0.53
N GLY A 74 2.69 7.89 1.31
CA GLY A 74 2.16 8.11 2.63
C GLY A 74 1.74 6.82 3.32
N ILE A 75 1.32 6.97 4.57
CA ILE A 75 0.83 5.88 5.41
C ILE A 75 -0.64 6.14 5.70
N ALA A 76 -1.47 5.11 5.54
CA ALA A 76 -2.88 5.19 5.94
C ALA A 76 -2.96 5.13 7.47
N ILE A 77 -3.45 6.18 8.09
CA ILE A 77 -3.51 6.27 9.55
C ILE A 77 -4.93 6.13 10.11
N LYS A 78 -5.94 6.35 9.30
CA LYS A 78 -7.33 6.25 9.75
C LYS A 78 -8.25 6.07 8.57
N VAL A 79 -9.29 5.29 8.78
CA VAL A 79 -10.36 5.10 7.80
C VAL A 79 -11.63 5.77 8.32
N LEU A 80 -12.23 6.61 7.49
CA LEU A 80 -13.51 7.24 7.78
C LEU A 80 -14.56 6.55 6.94
N LYS A 81 -15.51 5.90 7.59
CA LYS A 81 -16.56 5.19 6.91
C LYS A 81 -17.55 6.14 6.27
N ASP A 82 -17.99 5.80 5.08
CA ASP A 82 -19.04 6.53 4.39
C ASP A 82 -20.37 6.19 5.05
N ILE A 83 -21.01 7.20 5.60
CA ILE A 83 -22.30 7.02 6.29
C ILE A 83 -23.42 7.20 5.27
N GLN A 84 -24.16 6.13 5.09
CA GLN A 84 -25.26 6.08 4.15
C GLN A 84 -26.57 6.41 4.85
#